data_31742c947c92c75c77d452f45d82ce98
#
_entry.id   31742c947c92c75c77d452f45d82ce98
#
_cell.length_a   1.000
_cell.length_b   1.000
_cell.length_c   1.000
_cell.angle_alpha   90.00
_cell.angle_beta   90.00
_cell.angle_gamma   90.00
#
_symmetry.space_group_name_H-M   'P 1'
#
loop_
_entity.id
_entity.type
_entity.pdbx_description
1 polymer ?
#
loop_
_entity_poly.entity_id
_entity_poly.type
_entity_poly.pdbx_seq_one_letter_code
_entity_poly.pdbx_strand_id
1 'polypeptide(L)'
;MSSTTWQMSFNLPVSTAMTRDDFILDDANHTAFEVVTTWPDWPANIVILAGPVGSGKSHLAAIYVEMAAAVSLNAADLPLPADLSELGGAALLLEDAHRVQLDETRLFHLLNHVREQGSALLITTRTW
;
A
#
# COMPACT_ATOMS: atom_id res chain seq x y z
N MET A 1 15.32 -1.88 11.71
CA MET A 1 15.08 -1.47 11.43
C MET A 1 14.50 -0.88 11.40
N SER A 2 14.18 -0.56 11.35
CA SER A 2 13.53 -0.04 11.16
C SER A 2 13.30 0.74 10.73
N SER A 3 13.14 1.34 10.67
CA SER A 3 12.84 2.11 10.17
C SER A 3 12.70 2.60 9.27
N THR A 4 12.55 2.60 9.03
CA THR A 4 12.32 2.66 7.90
C THR A 4 11.54 3.68 7.54
N THR A 5 11.05 4.26 7.82
CA THR A 5 10.25 4.92 7.42
C THR A 5 10.38 6.10 7.30
N TRP A 6 10.68 6.51 7.66
CA TRP A 6 10.71 7.25 7.84
C TRP A 6 10.76 8.32 7.36
N GLN A 7 10.87 9.00 7.31
CA GLN A 7 11.16 10.03 7.18
C GLN A 7 11.00 10.70 6.09
N MET A 8 10.44 10.51 5.35
CA MET A 8 10.21 11.16 4.16
C MET A 8 9.16 12.20 4.26
N SER A 9 9.26 13.20 3.46
CA SER A 9 8.27 14.16 3.28
C SER A 9 7.18 13.60 2.43
N PHE A 10 6.01 13.45 2.90
CA PHE A 10 4.96 12.71 2.29
C PHE A 10 3.82 13.59 1.89
N ASN A 11 3.36 13.48 0.69
CA ASN A 11 2.25 14.27 0.16
C ASN A 11 0.90 13.59 0.33
N LEU A 12 0.89 12.36 0.80
CA LEU A 12 -0.35 11.62 0.98
C LEU A 12 -0.82 11.71 2.42
N PRO A 13 -2.14 11.67 2.66
CA PRO A 13 -2.67 11.67 4.02
C PRO A 13 -2.19 10.50 4.86
N VAL A 14 -1.69 9.44 4.21
CA VAL A 14 -1.20 8.29 4.94
C VAL A 14 -0.05 8.62 5.87
N SER A 15 0.65 9.75 5.64
CA SER A 15 1.82 10.10 6.44
C SER A 15 1.50 10.17 7.93
N THR A 16 0.28 10.58 8.29
CA THR A 16 -0.10 10.69 9.69
C THR A 16 -0.51 9.35 10.29
N ALA A 17 -0.83 8.37 9.47
CA ALA A 17 -1.23 7.05 9.91
C ALA A 17 -0.09 6.03 9.83
N MET A 18 1.04 6.41 9.24
CA MET A 18 2.17 5.49 9.09
C MET A 18 2.85 5.27 10.43
N THR A 19 3.37 4.06 10.60
CA THR A 19 4.15 3.72 11.78
C THR A 19 5.49 3.17 11.32
N ARG A 20 6.38 2.95 12.26
CA ARG A 20 7.68 2.39 11.94
C ARG A 20 7.58 0.95 11.42
N ASP A 21 6.42 0.32 11.58
CA ASP A 21 6.23 -1.03 11.10
C ASP A 21 5.80 -1.08 9.64
N ASP A 22 5.48 0.05 9.06
CA ASP A 22 5.11 0.12 7.66
C ASP A 22 6.36 0.29 6.79
N PHE A 23 6.29 -0.17 5.57
CA PHE A 23 7.46 -0.21 4.72
C PHE A 23 7.24 0.63 3.45
N ILE A 24 8.17 1.54 3.18
CA ILE A 24 8.10 2.43 2.03
C ILE A 24 9.26 2.12 1.11
N LEU A 25 8.96 1.84 -0.15
CA LEU A 25 9.96 1.58 -1.17
C LEU A 25 10.00 2.76 -2.12
N ASP A 26 11.21 3.21 -2.41
CA ASP A 26 11.44 4.30 -3.32
C ASP A 26 11.69 3.70 -4.70
N ASP A 27 10.84 4.07 -5.65
CA ASP A 27 11.02 3.63 -7.02
C ASP A 27 10.75 2.14 -7.21
N ALA A 28 10.48 1.73 -8.41
CA ALA A 28 10.23 0.34 -8.76
C ALA A 28 11.49 -0.28 -9.33
N ASN A 29 12.51 -0.39 -8.50
CA ASN A 29 13.77 -0.95 -8.91
C ASN A 29 13.87 -2.41 -8.48
N HIS A 30 15.08 -2.94 -8.56
CA HIS A 30 15.37 -4.32 -8.22
C HIS A 30 14.94 -4.66 -6.78
N THR A 31 15.21 -3.76 -5.85
CA THR A 31 14.83 -3.97 -4.45
C THR A 31 13.31 -4.04 -4.29
N ALA A 32 12.59 -3.15 -4.99
CA ALA A 32 11.14 -3.16 -4.93
C ALA A 32 10.57 -4.47 -5.45
N PHE A 33 11.12 -4.96 -6.55
CA PHE A 33 10.71 -6.24 -7.11
C PHE A 33 10.95 -7.38 -6.11
N GLU A 34 12.11 -7.37 -5.48
CA GLU A 34 12.44 -8.40 -4.50
C GLU A 34 11.46 -8.39 -3.33
N VAL A 35 11.17 -7.22 -2.79
CA VAL A 35 10.28 -7.12 -1.64
C VAL A 35 8.87 -7.56 -2.01
N VAL A 36 8.33 -7.05 -3.11
CA VAL A 36 6.96 -7.36 -3.50
C VAL A 36 6.80 -8.86 -3.74
N THR A 37 7.78 -9.48 -4.37
CA THR A 37 7.68 -10.90 -4.72
C THR A 37 7.97 -11.84 -3.55
N THR A 38 8.36 -11.32 -2.37
CA THR A 38 8.47 -12.17 -1.19
C THR A 38 7.12 -12.43 -0.52
N TRP A 39 6.04 -11.80 -1.01
CA TRP A 39 4.73 -12.04 -0.41
C TRP A 39 4.50 -13.55 -0.26
N PRO A 40 3.96 -14.03 0.84
CA PRO A 40 3.39 -13.29 1.97
C PRO A 40 4.39 -12.86 3.04
N ASP A 41 5.67 -13.05 2.84
CA ASP A 41 6.69 -12.76 3.85
C ASP A 41 7.21 -11.32 3.72
N TRP A 42 6.31 -10.37 3.61
CA TRP A 42 6.68 -8.97 3.52
C TRP A 42 7.24 -8.46 4.85
N PRO A 43 8.10 -7.43 4.78
CA PRO A 43 8.67 -6.86 6.01
C PRO A 43 7.63 -6.12 6.85
N ALA A 44 6.48 -5.78 6.28
CA ALA A 44 5.40 -5.09 6.97
C ALA A 44 4.09 -5.41 6.29
N ASN A 45 2.98 -5.14 6.96
CA ASN A 45 1.65 -5.35 6.36
C ASN A 45 1.36 -4.36 5.24
N ILE A 46 1.89 -3.16 5.34
CA ILE A 46 1.65 -2.10 4.39
C ILE A 46 2.95 -1.74 3.71
N VAL A 47 2.97 -1.85 2.39
CA VAL A 47 4.13 -1.50 1.58
C VAL A 47 3.71 -0.40 0.61
N ILE A 48 4.43 0.70 0.60
CA ILE A 48 4.18 1.81 -0.31
C ILE A 48 5.28 1.83 -1.35
N LEU A 49 4.88 1.78 -2.61
CA LEU A 49 5.80 1.76 -3.73
C LEU A 49 5.67 3.09 -4.46
N ALA A 50 6.69 3.92 -4.36
CA ALA A 50 6.68 5.24 -4.95
C ALA A 50 7.67 5.33 -6.09
N GLY A 51 7.31 6.05 -7.12
CA GLY A 51 8.19 6.26 -8.25
C GLY A 51 7.46 6.92 -9.39
N PRO A 52 8.21 7.47 -10.36
CA PRO A 52 7.59 8.19 -11.46
C PRO A 52 6.80 7.26 -12.38
N VAL A 53 5.97 7.85 -13.21
CA VAL A 53 5.25 7.12 -14.24
C VAL A 53 6.29 6.41 -15.12
N GLY A 54 6.01 5.15 -15.44
CA GLY A 54 6.92 4.38 -16.28
C GLY A 54 8.05 3.69 -15.52
N SER A 55 8.06 3.78 -14.20
CA SER A 55 9.11 3.14 -13.41
C SER A 55 8.88 1.65 -13.16
N GLY A 56 7.73 1.12 -13.59
CA GLY A 56 7.44 -0.30 -13.40
C GLY A 56 6.48 -0.60 -12.27
N LYS A 57 5.94 0.43 -11.60
CA LYS A 57 5.01 0.22 -10.48
C LYS A 57 3.78 -0.58 -10.87
N SER A 58 3.20 -0.26 -12.03
CA SER A 58 2.01 -0.96 -12.48
C SER A 58 2.29 -2.42 -12.77
N HIS A 59 3.48 -2.70 -13.28
CA HIS A 59 3.87 -4.07 -13.54
C HIS A 59 3.99 -4.85 -12.23
N LEU A 60 4.62 -4.26 -11.23
CA LEU A 60 4.75 -4.91 -9.93
C LEU A 60 3.38 -5.07 -9.27
N ALA A 61 2.50 -4.09 -9.42
CA ALA A 61 1.15 -4.20 -8.88
C ALA A 61 0.41 -5.38 -9.53
N ALA A 62 0.57 -5.56 -10.84
CA ALA A 62 -0.06 -6.67 -11.55
C ALA A 62 0.48 -8.02 -11.06
N ILE A 63 1.78 -8.10 -10.84
CA ILE A 63 2.39 -9.32 -10.30
C ILE A 63 1.83 -9.62 -8.92
N TYR A 64 1.71 -8.61 -8.08
CA TYR A 64 1.18 -8.77 -6.74
C TYR A 64 -0.27 -9.27 -6.78
N VAL A 65 -1.10 -8.66 -7.62
CA VAL A 65 -2.51 -9.07 -7.73
C VAL A 65 -2.61 -10.55 -8.12
N GLU A 66 -1.78 -10.97 -9.05
CA GLU A 66 -1.79 -12.35 -9.50
C GLU A 66 -1.30 -13.30 -8.42
N MET A 67 -0.21 -12.93 -7.76
CA MET A 67 0.43 -13.76 -6.75
C MET A 67 -0.42 -13.90 -5.50
N ALA A 68 -1.04 -12.81 -5.07
CA ALA A 68 -1.76 -12.76 -3.80
C ALA A 68 -3.27 -12.82 -3.96
N ALA A 69 -3.78 -12.88 -5.19
CA ALA A 69 -5.20 -12.75 -5.48
C ALA A 69 -5.76 -11.49 -4.82
N ALA A 70 -5.02 -10.39 -4.94
CA ALA A 70 -5.35 -9.17 -4.24
C ALA A 70 -6.59 -8.51 -4.81
N VAL A 71 -7.34 -7.85 -3.93
CA VAL A 71 -8.52 -7.09 -4.33
C VAL A 71 -8.06 -5.65 -4.57
N SER A 72 -8.35 -5.13 -5.77
CA SER A 72 -8.01 -3.76 -6.10
C SER A 72 -9.07 -2.82 -5.55
N LEU A 73 -8.62 -1.77 -4.87
CA LEU A 73 -9.51 -0.76 -4.31
C LEU A 73 -9.49 0.49 -5.16
N ASN A 74 -10.61 1.21 -5.14
CA ASN A 74 -10.71 2.47 -5.87
C ASN A 74 -10.29 3.61 -4.94
N ALA A 75 -9.22 4.31 -5.28
CA ALA A 75 -8.72 5.40 -4.45
C ALA A 75 -9.73 6.54 -4.32
N ALA A 76 -10.57 6.74 -5.33
CA ALA A 76 -11.58 7.81 -5.30
C ALA A 76 -12.78 7.43 -4.44
N ASP A 77 -12.92 6.16 -4.08
CA ASP A 77 -14.07 5.67 -3.31
C ASP A 77 -13.60 4.55 -2.39
N LEU A 78 -12.84 4.91 -1.38
CA LEU A 78 -12.31 3.93 -0.44
C LEU A 78 -13.43 3.23 0.31
N PRO A 79 -13.23 1.97 0.70
CA PRO A 79 -14.29 1.21 1.37
C PRO A 79 -14.67 1.81 2.72
N LEU A 80 -15.92 1.67 3.06
CA LEU A 80 -16.44 2.03 4.38
C LEU A 80 -16.14 0.88 5.35
N PRO A 81 -16.21 1.13 6.66
CA PRO A 81 -15.93 0.05 7.62
C PRO A 81 -16.73 -1.23 7.41
N ALA A 82 -17.98 -1.11 6.98
CA ALA A 82 -18.78 -2.32 6.72
C ALA A 82 -18.21 -3.12 5.56
N ASP A 83 -17.72 -2.43 4.54
CA ASP A 83 -17.12 -3.10 3.38
C ASP A 83 -15.81 -3.75 3.75
N LEU A 84 -15.05 -3.11 4.65
CA LEU A 84 -13.79 -3.68 5.12
C LEU A 84 -14.02 -5.01 5.84
N SER A 85 -15.08 -5.09 6.62
CA SER A 85 -15.42 -6.33 7.29
C SER A 85 -15.60 -7.47 6.31
N GLU A 86 -16.19 -7.18 5.16
CA GLU A 86 -16.41 -8.20 4.14
C GLU A 86 -15.13 -8.64 3.46
N LEU A 87 -14.15 -7.75 3.38
CA LEU A 87 -12.86 -8.09 2.78
C LEU A 87 -12.06 -9.03 3.67
N GLY A 88 -12.26 -8.95 4.98
CA GLY A 88 -11.57 -9.82 5.92
C GLY A 88 -10.06 -9.70 5.78
N GLY A 89 -9.39 -10.83 5.65
CA GLY A 89 -7.94 -10.88 5.55
C GLY A 89 -7.40 -10.89 4.12
N ALA A 90 -8.21 -10.53 3.14
CA ALA A 90 -7.75 -10.51 1.75
C ALA A 90 -6.61 -9.53 1.55
N ALA A 91 -5.68 -9.89 0.67
CA ALA A 91 -4.63 -8.96 0.25
C ALA A 91 -5.27 -7.84 -0.58
N LEU A 92 -4.78 -6.62 -0.42
CA LEU A 92 -5.40 -5.45 -1.03
C LEU A 92 -4.39 -4.64 -1.82
N LEU A 93 -4.88 -3.94 -2.84
CA LEU A 93 -4.08 -3.06 -3.67
C LEU A 93 -4.78 -1.71 -3.79
N LEU A 94 -4.03 -0.63 -3.55
CA LEU A 94 -4.49 0.73 -3.77
C LEU A 94 -3.51 1.37 -4.75
N GLU A 95 -3.91 1.44 -6.01
CA GLU A 95 -3.02 1.90 -7.06
C GLU A 95 -3.24 3.36 -7.40
N ASP A 96 -2.15 4.06 -7.73
CA ASP A 96 -2.18 5.46 -8.16
C ASP A 96 -2.83 6.37 -7.12
N ALA A 97 -2.44 6.19 -5.87
CA ALA A 97 -3.02 6.96 -4.77
C ALA A 97 -2.82 8.47 -4.91
N HIS A 98 -1.84 8.89 -5.71
CA HIS A 98 -1.56 10.31 -5.91
C HIS A 98 -2.58 11.01 -6.82
N ARG A 99 -3.38 10.24 -7.55
CA ARG A 99 -4.25 10.82 -8.58
C ARG A 99 -5.50 11.50 -8.04
N VAL A 100 -5.87 11.20 -6.84
CA VAL A 100 -7.10 11.71 -6.24
C VAL A 100 -6.83 12.21 -4.84
N GLN A 101 -7.73 13.01 -4.33
CA GLN A 101 -7.67 13.41 -2.94
C GLN A 101 -8.31 12.29 -2.12
N LEU A 102 -7.50 11.60 -1.34
CA LEU A 102 -7.99 10.48 -0.54
C LEU A 102 -8.81 10.98 0.64
N ASP A 103 -9.87 10.24 0.96
CA ASP A 103 -10.64 10.49 2.18
C ASP A 103 -9.80 9.99 3.35
N GLU A 104 -9.32 10.93 4.17
CA GLU A 104 -8.39 10.60 5.25
C GLU A 104 -8.98 9.66 6.27
N THR A 105 -10.26 9.85 6.59
CA THR A 105 -10.93 9.01 7.57
C THR A 105 -11.05 7.58 7.07
N ARG A 106 -11.48 7.42 5.83
CA ARG A 106 -11.59 6.09 5.24
C ARG A 106 -10.24 5.43 5.09
N LEU A 107 -9.23 6.19 4.71
CA LEU A 107 -7.88 5.66 4.60
C LEU A 107 -7.37 5.19 5.96
N PHE A 108 -7.61 5.97 6.99
CA PHE A 108 -7.21 5.59 8.34
C PHE A 108 -7.83 4.25 8.74
N HIS A 109 -9.13 4.08 8.47
CA HIS A 109 -9.81 2.82 8.77
C HIS A 109 -9.25 1.67 7.94
N LEU A 110 -8.92 1.92 6.68
CA LEU A 110 -8.33 0.90 5.82
C LEU A 110 -6.98 0.42 6.38
N LEU A 111 -6.12 1.36 6.76
CA LEU A 111 -4.80 1.00 7.27
C LEU A 111 -4.91 0.21 8.56
N ASN A 112 -5.81 0.62 9.44
CA ASN A 112 -6.02 -0.11 10.69
C ASN A 112 -6.58 -1.50 10.45
N HIS A 113 -7.49 -1.62 9.50
CA HIS A 113 -8.07 -2.91 9.14
C HIS A 113 -6.97 -3.89 8.70
N VAL A 114 -6.09 -3.41 7.82
CA VAL A 114 -5.00 -4.25 7.31
C VAL A 114 -4.11 -4.73 8.45
N ARG A 115 -3.77 -3.83 9.36
CA ARG A 115 -2.91 -4.19 10.49
C ARG A 115 -3.61 -5.17 11.43
N GLU A 116 -4.87 -4.95 11.70
CA GLU A 116 -5.64 -5.82 12.61
C GLU A 116 -5.85 -7.20 12.04
N GLN A 117 -6.08 -7.29 10.75
CA GLN A 117 -6.27 -8.57 10.09
C GLN A 117 -4.97 -9.31 9.83
N GLY A 118 -3.85 -8.63 9.95
CA GLY A 118 -2.58 -9.21 9.57
C GLY A 118 -2.51 -9.50 8.08
N SER A 119 -3.26 -8.73 7.28
CA SER A 119 -3.28 -8.92 5.85
C SER A 119 -2.23 -8.01 5.19
N ALA A 120 -2.30 -7.86 3.89
CA ALA A 120 -1.33 -7.09 3.14
C ALA A 120 -2.00 -6.00 2.32
N LEU A 121 -1.35 -4.86 2.22
CA LEU A 121 -1.80 -3.76 1.37
C LEU A 121 -0.60 -3.20 0.62
N LEU A 122 -0.69 -3.19 -0.70
CA LEU A 122 0.28 -2.50 -1.53
C LEU A 122 -0.33 -1.20 -2.01
N ILE A 123 0.36 -0.09 -1.77
CA ILE A 123 -0.07 1.22 -2.25
C ILE A 123 0.96 1.68 -3.27
N THR A 124 0.51 2.05 -4.46
CA THR A 124 1.40 2.64 -5.45
C THR A 124 1.09 4.12 -5.59
N THR A 125 2.12 4.91 -5.78
CA THR A 125 1.97 6.35 -5.92
C THR A 125 3.15 6.91 -6.71
N ARG A 126 2.98 8.09 -7.28
CA ARG A 126 4.08 8.72 -8.00
C ARG A 126 5.09 9.31 -7.02
N THR A 127 4.62 9.93 -5.98
CA THR A 127 5.48 10.54 -4.98
C THR A 127 4.84 10.40 -3.61
N TRP A 128 5.62 10.75 -2.63
CA TRP A 128 5.11 10.88 -1.28
C TRP A 128 5.74 12.08 -0.60
#